data_53cc2bad1c61e33a73484fd44cb2683f
#
_entry.id   53cc2bad1c61e33a73484fd44cb2683f
#
_cell.length_a   1.000
_cell.length_b   1.000
_cell.length_c   1.000
_cell.angle_alpha   90.00
_cell.angle_beta   90.00
_cell.angle_gamma   90.00
#
_symmetry.space_group_name_H-M   'P 1'
#
loop_
_entity.id
_entity.type
_entity.pdbx_description
1 polymer ?
#
loop_
_entity_poly.entity_id
_entity_poly.type
_entity_poly.pdbx_seq_one_letter_code
_entity_poly.pdbx_strand_id
1 'polypeptide(L)'
;MTGFHATSENGNQHRAVARLRKKRYWSAKERLTKGFGKLLLLATLSAILLASSPVDAHALDPILAKRLDGEALRVLDGEHTPSASIAIVQGGRLTYAAAYGQARISPAIPATTETRYQLASISKTFTAEALLLLEQDGKLRLDDLVSRWIPGLTGGDRITVRQLLEHISGYPDHYPQTYPAGSRTQPTTPDAIIAEWGRHPLLFEPGTRFRYSNLNYVIAGRIAEKASGESLFAFLQRRVFSPLNMSATMNLDDIGPQTPDVAVGYVRPALAALRPAPNEGRGWSFGAGEVVTTATDLARWDAAFLSGRLLVPQQAREEVTTPKLKDGSQSPYALGLFVSQRGGRRLFYHAGQSLGFLAINRIYPSEGIAVVVLTSDDSSSSAFIHIADRIAYLIVPPTKADAQARAVFAAVQQNRLDRSQASSDFNTYFDAKMAHIYAESLGPLGEPDSFDLLSEDQSDGLTTRVYDVSAGGRRLKVVEQLLADGLLESFEVQAAE
;
A
#
# COMPACT_ATOMS: atom_id res chain seq x y z
N MET A 1 -10.37 52.35 -54.49
CA MET A 1 -10.58 53.76 -54.03
C MET A 1 -9.81 53.86 -52.75
N THR A 2 -8.68 54.38 -52.84
CA THR A 2 -8.20 55.64 -52.29
C THR A 2 -8.07 55.53 -50.78
N GLY A 3 -7.00 55.56 -50.14
CA GLY A 3 -5.80 56.29 -50.47
C GLY A 3 -5.29 57.00 -49.23
N PHE A 4 -4.02 56.93 -49.11
CA PHE A 4 -3.08 57.97 -48.67
C PHE A 4 -2.88 58.10 -47.15
N HIS A 5 -1.71 57.73 -46.73
CA HIS A 5 -0.43 58.51 -46.64
C HIS A 5 -0.49 59.44 -45.43
N ALA A 6 0.45 59.55 -44.67
CA ALA A 6 1.89 59.53 -44.63
C ALA A 6 2.33 60.48 -43.53
N THR A 7 3.34 60.20 -43.00
CA THR A 7 4.70 60.73 -42.83
C THR A 7 4.95 61.31 -41.47
N SER A 8 5.95 60.83 -40.87
CA SER A 8 7.34 61.30 -40.77
C SER A 8 7.44 62.43 -39.76
N GLU A 9 8.40 62.66 -39.04
CA GLU A 9 9.85 62.50 -39.06
C GLU A 9 10.40 63.06 -37.75
N ASN A 10 11.55 62.60 -37.45
CA ASN A 10 12.68 63.34 -36.86
C ASN A 10 12.58 63.68 -35.36
N GLY A 11 13.60 63.58 -34.70
CA GLY A 11 15.01 63.40 -34.86
C GLY A 11 15.69 63.43 -33.51
N ASN A 12 16.56 62.63 -33.37
CA ASN A 12 18.00 62.82 -33.38
C ASN A 12 18.59 63.85 -32.41
N GLN A 13 19.61 63.38 -31.80
CA GLN A 13 20.78 64.07 -31.23
C GLN A 13 20.64 64.48 -29.78
N HIS A 14 21.49 64.15 -28.87
CA HIS A 14 22.96 64.08 -28.85
C HIS A 14 23.35 63.12 -27.71
N ARG A 15 24.16 62.16 -27.91
CA ARG A 15 25.60 62.04 -27.99
C ARG A 15 26.37 62.97 -27.05
N ALA A 16 27.20 62.28 -26.38
CA ALA A 16 28.52 62.66 -25.92
C ALA A 16 28.54 63.21 -24.50
N VAL A 17 29.41 62.92 -23.63
CA VAL A 17 30.81 62.58 -23.68
C VAL A 17 31.22 62.17 -22.28
N ALA A 18 31.79 61.04 -22.19
CA ALA A 18 33.17 60.75 -21.86
C ALA A 18 33.52 60.89 -20.36
N ARG A 19 33.96 59.77 -19.86
CA ARG A 19 35.39 59.42 -19.63
C ARG A 19 36.08 60.19 -18.53
N LEU A 20 36.76 59.39 -17.77
CA LEU A 20 37.98 59.64 -16.99
C LEU A 20 37.72 60.01 -15.52
N ARG A 21 38.16 59.19 -14.60
CA ARG A 21 39.54 58.87 -14.17
C ARG A 21 39.43 57.73 -13.16
N LYS A 22 39.94 56.63 -13.29
CA LYS A 22 41.33 56.09 -13.22
C LYS A 22 42.26 56.83 -12.26
N LYS A 23 42.79 55.91 -11.42
CA LYS A 23 44.08 56.06 -10.68
C LYS A 23 43.90 56.63 -9.30
N ARG A 24 44.53 56.16 -8.31
CA ARG A 24 45.78 55.44 -7.97
C ARG A 24 45.75 55.36 -6.46
N TYR A 25 46.38 54.60 -5.69
CA TYR A 25 47.71 53.99 -5.57
C TYR A 25 47.67 53.07 -4.37
N TRP A 26 48.11 51.86 -4.40
CA TRP A 26 49.47 51.31 -4.26
C TRP A 26 50.15 51.68 -2.95
N SER A 27 50.44 50.62 -2.19
CA SER A 27 51.61 50.26 -1.41
C SER A 27 52.03 51.15 -0.24
N ALA A 28 52.14 50.51 0.87
CA ALA A 28 53.39 50.53 1.59
C ALA A 28 53.47 49.28 2.47
N LYS A 29 54.43 48.51 2.11
CA LYS A 29 55.10 47.49 2.86
C LYS A 29 56.04 48.18 3.86
N GLU A 30 56.24 47.44 4.97
CA GLU A 30 57.44 47.43 5.77
C GLU A 30 57.62 48.33 6.97
N ARG A 31 57.87 47.64 8.04
CA ARG A 31 58.81 47.82 9.17
C ARG A 31 58.26 48.55 10.38
N LEU A 32 58.30 48.01 11.52
CA LEU A 32 59.40 47.58 12.40
C LEU A 32 58.82 47.05 13.71
N THR A 33 59.07 45.84 14.00
CA THR A 33 59.81 45.25 15.13
C THR A 33 59.71 45.92 16.50
N LYS A 34 59.49 45.02 17.42
CA LYS A 34 59.91 44.88 18.79
C LYS A 34 59.05 45.45 19.89
N GLY A 35 58.65 44.51 20.74
CA GLY A 35 58.68 44.72 22.14
C GLY A 35 57.57 44.00 22.96
N PHE A 36 57.85 42.83 23.41
CA PHE A 36 57.50 42.24 24.69
C PHE A 36 56.05 42.22 25.20
N GLY A 37 55.58 41.02 25.45
CA GLY A 37 54.82 40.74 26.64
C GLY A 37 53.69 39.74 26.48
N LYS A 38 54.03 38.47 26.56
CA LYS A 38 53.24 37.34 27.05
C LYS A 38 51.83 37.66 27.58
N LEU A 39 50.79 37.11 26.93
CA LEU A 39 49.94 36.06 27.51
C LEU A 39 49.17 35.36 26.42
N LEU A 40 49.57 34.12 26.19
CA LEU A 40 48.84 33.17 25.38
C LEU A 40 47.54 32.84 26.09
N LEU A 41 46.40 33.16 25.49
CA LEU A 41 45.18 32.40 25.70
C LEU A 41 44.74 31.89 24.31
N LEU A 42 45.20 30.67 23.99
CA LEU A 42 44.69 29.85 22.91
C LEU A 42 43.25 29.46 23.29
N ALA A 43 42.29 30.20 22.81
CA ALA A 43 40.94 29.69 22.65
C ALA A 43 40.93 28.86 21.35
N THR A 44 41.28 27.58 21.48
CA THR A 44 40.95 26.58 20.46
C THR A 44 39.45 26.43 20.41
N LEU A 45 38.80 27.11 19.49
CA LEU A 45 37.48 26.70 19.02
C LEU A 45 37.69 25.35 18.34
N SER A 46 37.62 24.29 19.13
CA SER A 46 37.31 22.95 18.58
C SER A 46 35.88 23.03 18.08
N ALA A 47 35.72 23.36 16.79
CA ALA A 47 34.56 22.98 16.03
C ALA A 47 34.51 21.45 16.05
N ILE A 48 33.82 20.90 17.04
CA ILE A 48 33.32 19.53 16.96
C ILE A 48 32.33 19.56 15.80
N LEU A 49 32.84 19.30 14.59
CA LEU A 49 32.04 18.69 13.53
C LEU A 49 31.57 17.37 14.16
N LEU A 50 30.40 17.39 14.76
CA LEU A 50 29.54 16.23 14.82
C LEU A 50 29.32 15.86 13.34
N ALA A 51 30.25 15.08 12.79
CA ALA A 51 29.95 14.22 11.67
C ALA A 51 28.79 13.36 12.20
N SER A 52 27.57 13.79 11.93
CA SER A 52 26.45 12.89 11.88
C SER A 52 26.87 11.87 10.82
N SER A 53 27.44 10.77 11.28
CA SER A 53 27.49 9.56 10.48
C SER A 53 26.10 9.45 9.88
N PRO A 54 25.95 9.24 8.57
CA PRO A 54 24.66 8.86 8.05
C PRO A 54 24.27 7.66 8.91
N VAL A 55 23.21 7.80 9.69
CA VAL A 55 22.59 6.69 10.36
C VAL A 55 22.21 5.79 9.20
N ASP A 56 23.01 4.75 9.01
CA ASP A 56 22.76 3.74 8.02
C ASP A 56 21.30 3.37 8.16
N ALA A 57 20.60 3.42 7.03
CA ALA A 57 19.19 3.08 6.96
C ALA A 57 18.99 1.85 7.82
N HIS A 58 18.16 1.94 8.86
CA HIS A 58 17.98 0.86 9.81
C HIS A 58 17.49 -0.36 9.04
N ALA A 59 18.42 -1.19 8.60
CA ALA A 59 18.08 -2.53 8.15
C ALA A 59 17.30 -3.20 9.29
N LEU A 60 16.32 -3.99 8.95
CA LEU A 60 15.58 -4.77 9.92
C LEU A 60 16.57 -5.55 10.80
N ASP A 61 16.28 -5.68 12.08
CA ASP A 61 17.10 -6.50 12.98
C ASP A 61 17.40 -7.87 12.34
N PRO A 62 18.67 -8.31 12.27
CA PRO A 62 19.05 -9.55 11.55
C PRO A 62 18.36 -10.81 12.08
N ILE A 63 18.04 -10.86 13.37
CA ILE A 63 17.31 -11.99 13.98
C ILE A 63 15.88 -12.00 13.48
N LEU A 64 15.24 -10.81 13.47
CA LEU A 64 13.89 -10.63 12.94
C LEU A 64 13.85 -10.92 11.43
N ALA A 65 14.81 -10.41 10.66
CA ALA A 65 14.91 -10.70 9.22
C ALA A 65 14.97 -12.21 8.96
N LYS A 66 15.86 -12.94 9.66
CA LYS A 66 15.96 -14.40 9.54
C LYS A 66 14.66 -15.11 9.95
N ARG A 67 13.94 -14.57 10.92
CA ARG A 67 12.63 -15.11 11.34
C ARG A 67 11.60 -14.92 10.23
N LEU A 68 11.57 -13.74 9.59
CA LEU A 68 10.70 -13.47 8.46
C LEU A 68 11.01 -14.37 7.26
N ASP A 69 12.31 -14.60 6.97
CA ASP A 69 12.73 -15.55 5.94
C ASP A 69 12.17 -16.95 6.20
N GLY A 70 12.30 -17.44 7.44
CA GLY A 70 11.80 -18.75 7.83
C GLY A 70 10.27 -18.87 7.70
N GLU A 71 9.54 -17.84 8.10
CA GLU A 71 8.07 -17.84 8.00
C GLU A 71 7.59 -17.76 6.55
N ALA A 72 8.21 -16.94 5.72
CA ALA A 72 7.87 -16.86 4.30
C ALA A 72 8.10 -18.20 3.59
N LEU A 73 9.25 -18.83 3.84
CA LEU A 73 9.57 -20.15 3.27
C LEU A 73 8.60 -21.23 3.75
N ARG A 74 8.23 -21.23 5.04
CA ARG A 74 7.26 -22.17 5.61
C ARG A 74 5.89 -22.08 4.93
N VAL A 75 5.40 -20.84 4.72
CA VAL A 75 4.11 -20.63 4.06
C VAL A 75 4.19 -21.05 2.59
N LEU A 76 5.24 -20.66 1.87
CA LEU A 76 5.41 -21.03 0.46
C LEU A 76 5.45 -22.54 0.25
N ASP A 77 6.19 -23.27 1.10
CA ASP A 77 6.28 -24.72 1.06
C ASP A 77 4.94 -25.37 1.39
N GLY A 78 4.30 -24.95 2.49
CA GLY A 78 3.02 -25.50 2.94
C GLY A 78 1.87 -25.28 1.96
N GLU A 79 1.88 -24.19 1.21
CA GLU A 79 0.84 -23.85 0.23
C GLU A 79 1.27 -24.12 -1.23
N HIS A 80 2.49 -24.63 -1.43
CA HIS A 80 3.06 -24.94 -2.74
C HIS A 80 3.04 -23.75 -3.70
N THR A 81 3.27 -22.55 -3.18
CA THR A 81 3.33 -21.30 -3.97
C THR A 81 4.71 -21.15 -4.60
N PRO A 82 4.82 -20.97 -5.93
CA PRO A 82 6.12 -20.99 -6.62
C PRO A 82 7.09 -19.92 -6.16
N SER A 83 6.64 -18.71 -5.96
CA SER A 83 7.48 -17.61 -5.47
C SER A 83 6.70 -16.53 -4.74
N ALA A 84 7.43 -15.84 -3.84
CA ALA A 84 6.98 -14.57 -3.27
C ALA A 84 8.10 -13.53 -3.29
N SER A 85 7.72 -12.26 -3.41
CA SER A 85 8.57 -11.10 -3.18
C SER A 85 7.96 -10.24 -2.09
N ILE A 86 8.77 -9.84 -1.11
CA ILE A 86 8.34 -9.14 0.09
C ILE A 86 9.13 -7.84 0.23
N ALA A 87 8.46 -6.76 0.62
CA ALA A 87 9.12 -5.54 1.04
C ALA A 87 8.42 -4.94 2.27
N ILE A 88 9.21 -4.34 3.15
CA ILE A 88 8.74 -3.72 4.40
C ILE A 88 9.27 -2.30 4.49
N VAL A 89 8.37 -1.38 4.79
CA VAL A 89 8.67 0.01 5.11
C VAL A 89 8.48 0.21 6.61
N GLN A 90 9.44 0.88 7.25
CA GLN A 90 9.32 1.37 8.63
C GLN A 90 9.87 2.79 8.72
N GLY A 91 9.14 3.67 9.40
CA GLY A 91 9.56 5.07 9.54
C GLY A 91 9.75 5.80 8.21
N GLY A 92 8.95 5.46 7.19
CA GLY A 92 9.01 6.06 5.84
C GLY A 92 10.20 5.60 4.99
N ARG A 93 10.84 4.49 5.33
CA ARG A 93 12.00 3.92 4.60
C ARG A 93 11.85 2.43 4.39
N LEU A 94 12.33 1.95 3.25
CA LEU A 94 12.48 0.52 2.99
C LEU A 94 13.51 -0.06 3.97
N THR A 95 13.10 -1.02 4.81
CA THR A 95 13.94 -1.65 5.83
C THR A 95 14.23 -3.12 5.55
N TYR A 96 13.42 -3.74 4.69
CA TYR A 96 13.59 -5.13 4.30
C TYR A 96 13.05 -5.37 2.90
N ALA A 97 13.77 -6.17 2.10
CA ALA A 97 13.33 -6.68 0.83
C ALA A 97 13.93 -8.08 0.62
N ALA A 98 13.10 -9.05 0.27
CA ALA A 98 13.52 -10.41 0.00
C ALA A 98 12.62 -11.06 -1.05
N ALA A 99 13.15 -12.09 -1.72
CA ALA A 99 12.38 -12.92 -2.65
C ALA A 99 12.71 -14.39 -2.44
N TYR A 100 11.73 -15.24 -2.66
CA TYR A 100 11.80 -16.66 -2.37
C TYR A 100 11.20 -17.48 -3.50
N GLY A 101 11.71 -18.71 -3.66
CA GLY A 101 11.20 -19.67 -4.64
C GLY A 101 11.63 -19.38 -6.07
N GLN A 102 10.80 -19.77 -7.02
CA GLN A 102 11.09 -19.73 -8.45
C GLN A 102 10.19 -18.73 -9.17
N ALA A 103 10.76 -17.68 -9.75
CA ALA A 103 10.05 -16.76 -10.67
C ALA A 103 9.53 -17.50 -11.90
N ARG A 104 10.20 -18.60 -12.29
CA ARG A 104 9.77 -19.54 -13.31
C ARG A 104 10.16 -20.95 -12.90
N ILE A 105 9.20 -21.89 -12.97
CA ILE A 105 9.47 -23.29 -12.59
C ILE A 105 10.24 -24.02 -13.68
N SER A 106 9.93 -23.76 -14.96
CA SER A 106 10.59 -24.46 -16.08
C SER A 106 10.80 -23.54 -17.30
N PRO A 107 12.06 -23.32 -17.77
CA PRO A 107 13.28 -23.63 -17.04
C PRO A 107 13.33 -22.90 -15.70
N ALA A 108 13.98 -23.51 -14.69
CA ALA A 108 14.02 -22.95 -13.36
C ALA A 108 14.80 -21.61 -13.32
N ILE A 109 14.13 -20.56 -12.87
CA ILE A 109 14.71 -19.23 -12.66
C ILE A 109 14.33 -18.78 -11.25
N PRO A 110 15.30 -18.57 -10.34
CA PRO A 110 14.99 -18.13 -8.99
C PRO A 110 14.36 -16.73 -8.98
N ALA A 111 13.47 -16.50 -8.04
CA ALA A 111 12.97 -15.15 -7.76
C ALA A 111 14.03 -14.32 -7.07
N THR A 112 14.11 -13.05 -7.42
CA THR A 112 15.00 -12.04 -6.81
C THR A 112 14.20 -10.81 -6.43
N THR A 113 14.79 -9.88 -5.69
CA THR A 113 14.17 -8.59 -5.37
C THR A 113 13.86 -7.73 -6.60
N GLU A 114 14.50 -8.04 -7.73
CA GLU A 114 14.25 -7.40 -9.03
C GLU A 114 13.14 -8.07 -9.83
N THR A 115 12.62 -9.22 -9.36
CA THR A 115 11.54 -9.92 -10.04
C THR A 115 10.25 -9.10 -9.95
N ARG A 116 9.65 -8.85 -11.11
CA ARG A 116 8.41 -8.11 -11.28
C ARG A 116 7.21 -9.05 -11.23
N TYR A 117 6.15 -8.59 -10.60
CA TYR A 117 4.86 -9.27 -10.49
C TYR A 117 3.73 -8.36 -10.96
N GLN A 118 2.64 -8.94 -11.43
CA GLN A 118 1.43 -8.17 -11.70
C GLN A 118 0.80 -7.72 -10.38
N LEU A 119 0.58 -6.43 -10.24
CA LEU A 119 -0.11 -5.86 -9.07
C LEU A 119 -1.62 -6.06 -9.13
N ALA A 120 -2.15 -6.33 -10.32
CA ALA A 120 -3.59 -6.42 -10.54
C ALA A 120 -4.32 -5.22 -9.90
N SER A 121 -5.35 -5.46 -9.09
CA SER A 121 -6.19 -4.37 -8.54
C SER A 121 -5.48 -3.37 -7.63
N ILE A 122 -4.27 -3.62 -7.14
CA ILE A 122 -3.47 -2.58 -6.46
C ILE A 122 -3.18 -1.42 -7.44
N SER A 123 -3.19 -1.64 -8.75
CA SER A 123 -3.08 -0.60 -9.78
C SER A 123 -4.11 0.52 -9.64
N LYS A 124 -5.27 0.22 -9.05
CA LYS A 124 -6.33 1.21 -8.81
C LYS A 124 -5.89 2.36 -7.92
N THR A 125 -4.98 2.09 -6.99
CA THR A 125 -4.41 3.14 -6.14
C THR A 125 -3.70 4.20 -6.98
N PHE A 126 -2.94 3.78 -7.99
CA PHE A 126 -2.25 4.71 -8.90
C PHE A 126 -3.21 5.45 -9.83
N THR A 127 -4.28 4.80 -10.30
CA THR A 127 -5.31 5.48 -11.10
C THR A 127 -6.05 6.54 -10.29
N ALA A 128 -6.36 6.27 -9.02
CA ALA A 128 -6.94 7.24 -8.12
C ALA A 128 -5.97 8.40 -7.85
N GLU A 129 -4.69 8.10 -7.60
CA GLU A 129 -3.65 9.10 -7.40
C GLU A 129 -3.47 10.00 -8.64
N ALA A 130 -3.55 9.44 -9.86
CA ALA A 130 -3.51 10.25 -11.08
C ALA A 130 -4.63 11.30 -11.11
N LEU A 131 -5.85 10.91 -10.73
CA LEU A 131 -6.99 11.84 -10.68
C LEU A 131 -6.85 12.87 -9.56
N LEU A 132 -6.32 12.50 -8.40
CA LEU A 132 -6.03 13.41 -7.30
C LEU A 132 -4.95 14.43 -7.68
N LEU A 133 -3.90 14.00 -8.37
CA LEU A 133 -2.87 14.89 -8.91
C LEU A 133 -3.42 15.85 -9.97
N LEU A 134 -4.32 15.37 -10.83
CA LEU A 134 -4.99 16.21 -11.84
C LEU A 134 -5.95 17.20 -11.19
N GLU A 135 -6.63 16.83 -10.12
CA GLU A 135 -7.44 17.75 -9.33
C GLU A 135 -6.57 18.82 -8.65
N GLN A 136 -5.45 18.43 -8.07
CA GLN A 136 -4.46 19.34 -7.49
C GLN A 136 -3.92 20.33 -8.54
N ASP A 137 -3.73 19.88 -9.78
CA ASP A 137 -3.31 20.71 -10.91
C ASP A 137 -4.47 21.57 -11.49
N GLY A 138 -5.69 21.46 -10.96
CA GLY A 138 -6.87 22.20 -11.44
C GLY A 138 -7.37 21.75 -12.81
N LYS A 139 -7.01 20.53 -13.25
CA LYS A 139 -7.39 19.98 -14.56
C LYS A 139 -8.77 19.34 -14.55
N LEU A 140 -9.22 18.86 -13.40
CA LEU A 140 -10.53 18.29 -13.17
C LEU A 140 -10.94 18.55 -11.71
N ARG A 141 -12.17 18.20 -11.37
CA ARG A 141 -12.66 18.06 -9.99
C ARG A 141 -13.20 16.65 -9.82
N LEU A 142 -12.94 16.02 -8.68
CA LEU A 142 -13.51 14.70 -8.40
C LEU A 142 -15.05 14.74 -8.36
N ASP A 143 -15.64 15.90 -8.10
CA ASP A 143 -17.09 16.12 -8.12
C ASP A 143 -17.64 16.47 -9.51
N ASP A 144 -16.79 16.51 -10.56
CA ASP A 144 -17.26 16.61 -11.94
C ASP A 144 -18.13 15.40 -12.29
N LEU A 145 -19.21 15.64 -13.05
CA LEU A 145 -20.03 14.57 -13.59
C LEU A 145 -19.28 13.77 -14.67
N VAL A 146 -19.44 12.48 -14.67
CA VAL A 146 -18.79 11.59 -15.64
C VAL A 146 -19.12 11.96 -17.08
N SER A 147 -20.37 12.42 -17.35
CA SER A 147 -20.81 12.86 -18.67
C SER A 147 -20.03 14.03 -19.26
N ARG A 148 -19.41 14.85 -18.41
CA ARG A 148 -18.51 15.93 -18.85
C ARG A 148 -17.31 15.39 -19.62
N TRP A 149 -16.82 14.23 -19.20
CA TRP A 149 -15.60 13.60 -19.72
C TRP A 149 -15.90 12.52 -20.75
N ILE A 150 -16.90 11.69 -20.48
CA ILE A 150 -17.30 10.57 -21.31
C ILE A 150 -18.83 10.62 -21.51
N PRO A 151 -19.29 11.26 -22.60
CA PRO A 151 -20.71 11.36 -22.91
C PRO A 151 -21.34 10.01 -23.23
N GLY A 152 -22.62 9.85 -22.95
CA GLY A 152 -23.43 8.72 -23.40
C GLY A 152 -23.38 7.49 -22.49
N LEU A 153 -22.74 7.60 -21.30
CA LEU A 153 -22.80 6.55 -20.28
C LEU A 153 -24.10 6.61 -19.50
N THR A 154 -24.64 5.45 -19.13
CA THR A 154 -25.86 5.36 -18.31
C THR A 154 -25.63 6.05 -16.97
N GLY A 155 -26.48 7.04 -16.65
CA GLY A 155 -26.36 7.82 -15.40
C GLY A 155 -25.12 8.71 -15.30
N GLY A 156 -24.36 8.91 -16.40
CA GLY A 156 -23.17 9.76 -16.40
C GLY A 156 -23.44 11.22 -16.04
N ASP A 157 -24.68 11.69 -16.17
CA ASP A 157 -25.17 13.03 -15.79
C ASP A 157 -25.50 13.18 -14.30
N ARG A 158 -25.35 12.11 -13.51
CA ARG A 158 -25.61 12.08 -12.05
C ARG A 158 -24.58 11.29 -11.26
N ILE A 159 -23.59 10.72 -11.92
CA ILE A 159 -22.46 10.02 -11.30
C ILE A 159 -21.26 10.95 -11.37
N THR A 160 -20.54 11.11 -10.25
CA THR A 160 -19.32 11.88 -10.18
C THR A 160 -18.08 10.99 -10.39
N VAL A 161 -16.94 11.60 -10.76
CA VAL A 161 -15.64 10.91 -10.83
C VAL A 161 -15.30 10.28 -9.47
N ARG A 162 -15.58 10.98 -8.36
CA ARG A 162 -15.42 10.48 -7.00
C ARG A 162 -16.17 9.17 -6.78
N GLN A 163 -17.44 9.11 -7.17
CA GLN A 163 -18.26 7.91 -7.00
C GLN A 163 -17.77 6.69 -7.81
N LEU A 164 -17.05 6.92 -8.92
CA LEU A 164 -16.35 5.84 -9.61
C LEU A 164 -15.24 5.29 -8.72
N LEU A 165 -14.36 6.16 -8.22
CA LEU A 165 -13.21 5.76 -7.40
C LEU A 165 -13.62 5.06 -6.10
N GLU A 166 -14.75 5.45 -5.52
CA GLU A 166 -15.30 4.89 -4.29
C GLU A 166 -16.16 3.62 -4.50
N HIS A 167 -16.31 3.16 -5.75
CA HIS A 167 -17.16 2.01 -6.10
C HIS A 167 -18.64 2.12 -5.65
N ILE A 168 -19.18 3.34 -5.67
CA ILE A 168 -20.58 3.63 -5.33
C ILE A 168 -21.38 4.20 -6.52
N SER A 169 -20.86 4.03 -7.74
CA SER A 169 -21.49 4.54 -8.97
C SER A 169 -22.73 3.77 -9.42
N GLY A 170 -22.79 2.48 -9.11
CA GLY A 170 -23.82 1.56 -9.61
C GLY A 170 -23.48 0.84 -10.91
N TYR A 171 -22.34 1.13 -11.56
CA TYR A 171 -21.96 0.40 -12.78
C TYR A 171 -21.71 -1.08 -12.53
N PRO A 172 -22.16 -1.98 -13.44
CA PRO A 172 -21.81 -3.40 -13.38
C PRO A 172 -20.31 -3.61 -13.59
N ASP A 173 -19.83 -4.76 -13.16
CA ASP A 173 -18.43 -5.13 -13.40
C ASP A 173 -18.29 -5.81 -14.77
N HIS A 174 -17.35 -5.34 -15.58
CA HIS A 174 -17.00 -5.96 -16.87
C HIS A 174 -16.03 -7.13 -16.72
N TYR A 175 -15.47 -7.30 -15.54
CA TYR A 175 -14.40 -8.24 -15.25
C TYR A 175 -14.67 -9.01 -13.95
N PRO A 176 -15.77 -9.77 -13.86
CA PRO A 176 -16.00 -10.58 -12.68
C PRO A 176 -14.91 -11.66 -12.56
N GLN A 177 -14.39 -11.87 -11.38
CA GLN A 177 -13.29 -12.81 -11.13
C GLN A 177 -13.66 -14.28 -11.44
N THR A 178 -14.96 -14.58 -11.44
CA THR A 178 -15.50 -15.90 -11.83
C THR A 178 -15.57 -16.11 -13.34
N TYR A 179 -15.15 -15.13 -14.13
CA TYR A 179 -15.28 -15.19 -15.60
C TYR A 179 -14.24 -16.14 -16.21
N PRO A 180 -14.61 -16.98 -17.20
CA PRO A 180 -13.66 -17.88 -17.85
C PRO A 180 -12.52 -17.12 -18.53
N ALA A 181 -11.29 -17.47 -18.22
CA ALA A 181 -10.09 -16.81 -18.77
C ALA A 181 -10.05 -16.80 -20.32
N GLY A 182 -10.60 -17.81 -20.96
CA GLY A 182 -10.59 -17.94 -22.43
C GLY A 182 -11.25 -16.80 -23.19
N SER A 183 -12.24 -16.12 -22.62
CA SER A 183 -12.92 -14.99 -23.27
C SER A 183 -12.05 -13.72 -23.32
N ARG A 184 -11.01 -13.65 -22.51
CA ARG A 184 -10.13 -12.47 -22.36
C ARG A 184 -8.76 -12.65 -22.98
N THR A 185 -8.56 -13.66 -23.80
CA THR A 185 -7.29 -13.87 -24.50
C THR A 185 -7.12 -12.97 -25.73
N GLN A 186 -8.23 -12.44 -26.26
CA GLN A 186 -8.19 -11.50 -27.37
C GLN A 186 -8.02 -10.07 -26.88
N PRO A 187 -7.24 -9.25 -27.59
CA PRO A 187 -7.07 -7.84 -27.23
C PRO A 187 -8.39 -7.07 -27.24
N THR A 188 -8.51 -6.10 -26.36
CA THR A 188 -9.60 -5.12 -26.31
C THR A 188 -9.03 -3.71 -26.16
N THR A 189 -9.90 -2.72 -26.04
CA THR A 189 -9.50 -1.34 -25.73
C THR A 189 -10.39 -0.79 -24.60
N PRO A 190 -9.90 0.18 -23.81
CA PRO A 190 -10.73 0.84 -22.81
C PRO A 190 -12.02 1.41 -23.40
N ASP A 191 -11.96 1.99 -24.61
CA ASP A 191 -13.14 2.54 -25.27
C ASP A 191 -14.15 1.46 -25.67
N ALA A 192 -13.69 0.27 -26.09
CA ALA A 192 -14.58 -0.86 -26.37
C ALA A 192 -15.26 -1.37 -25.10
N ILE A 193 -14.52 -1.52 -24.00
CA ILE A 193 -15.07 -1.92 -22.70
C ILE A 193 -16.13 -0.89 -22.24
N ILE A 194 -15.80 0.39 -22.32
CA ILE A 194 -16.72 1.47 -21.93
C ILE A 194 -17.97 1.50 -22.82
N ALA A 195 -17.81 1.33 -24.13
CA ALA A 195 -18.92 1.34 -25.07
C ALA A 195 -19.90 0.19 -24.86
N GLU A 196 -19.38 -0.99 -24.51
CA GLU A 196 -20.18 -2.17 -24.22
C GLU A 196 -20.83 -2.08 -22.83
N TRP A 197 -20.03 -1.95 -21.79
CA TRP A 197 -20.50 -2.10 -20.40
C TRP A 197 -21.02 -0.81 -19.76
N GLY A 198 -20.51 0.35 -20.16
CA GLY A 198 -20.91 1.65 -19.59
C GLY A 198 -22.33 2.10 -19.95
N ARG A 199 -22.98 1.38 -20.89
CA ARG A 199 -24.38 1.64 -21.29
C ARG A 199 -25.39 0.66 -20.68
N HIS A 200 -24.94 -0.33 -19.94
CA HIS A 200 -25.81 -1.23 -19.21
C HIS A 200 -26.58 -0.48 -18.10
N PRO A 201 -27.76 -0.98 -17.69
CA PRO A 201 -28.46 -0.42 -16.55
C PRO A 201 -27.60 -0.42 -15.29
N LEU A 202 -27.70 0.62 -14.49
CA LEU A 202 -27.07 0.65 -13.18
C LEU A 202 -27.68 -0.42 -12.27
N LEU A 203 -26.86 -1.08 -11.47
CA LEU A 203 -27.28 -2.11 -10.52
C LEU A 203 -28.00 -1.53 -9.30
N PHE A 204 -27.76 -0.25 -9.01
CA PHE A 204 -28.34 0.51 -7.93
C PHE A 204 -28.15 2.02 -8.17
N GLU A 205 -28.90 2.84 -7.45
CA GLU A 205 -28.77 4.29 -7.51
C GLU A 205 -27.41 4.76 -6.94
N PRO A 206 -26.70 5.66 -7.64
CA PRO A 206 -25.39 6.18 -7.20
C PRO A 206 -25.42 6.69 -5.76
N GLY A 207 -24.42 6.28 -4.99
CA GLY A 207 -24.25 6.65 -3.58
C GLY A 207 -25.09 5.84 -2.59
N THR A 208 -25.86 4.83 -3.03
CA THR A 208 -26.73 4.05 -2.11
C THR A 208 -26.07 2.76 -1.62
N ARG A 209 -25.08 2.23 -2.35
CA ARG A 209 -24.41 0.98 -2.01
C ARG A 209 -22.97 0.99 -2.45
N PHE A 210 -22.14 0.31 -1.72
CA PHE A 210 -20.80 -0.10 -2.17
C PHE A 210 -20.92 -1.39 -3.00
N ARG A 211 -20.33 -1.37 -4.21
CA ARG A 211 -20.13 -2.58 -5.02
C ARG A 211 -18.91 -2.40 -5.89
N TYR A 212 -17.90 -3.20 -5.63
CA TYR A 212 -16.67 -3.20 -6.41
C TYR A 212 -16.94 -3.46 -7.90
N SER A 213 -16.36 -2.64 -8.78
CA SER A 213 -16.49 -2.77 -10.23
C SER A 213 -15.21 -2.28 -10.91
N ASN A 214 -14.57 -3.15 -11.69
CA ASN A 214 -13.39 -2.79 -12.48
C ASN A 214 -13.72 -1.75 -13.55
N LEU A 215 -14.95 -1.75 -14.08
CA LEU A 215 -15.40 -0.75 -15.05
C LEU A 215 -15.26 0.68 -14.53
N ASN A 216 -15.48 0.91 -13.24
CA ASN A 216 -15.30 2.22 -12.64
C ASN A 216 -13.88 2.76 -12.89
N TYR A 217 -12.87 1.92 -12.77
CA TYR A 217 -11.47 2.30 -12.92
C TYR A 217 -11.02 2.37 -14.39
N VAL A 218 -11.66 1.61 -15.30
CA VAL A 218 -11.49 1.82 -16.74
C VAL A 218 -12.02 3.20 -17.14
N ILE A 219 -13.22 3.58 -16.66
CA ILE A 219 -13.80 4.91 -16.90
C ILE A 219 -12.90 6.00 -16.27
N ALA A 220 -12.47 5.81 -15.03
CA ALA A 220 -11.60 6.74 -14.31
C ALA A 220 -10.25 6.96 -15.01
N GLY A 221 -9.61 5.88 -15.49
CA GLY A 221 -8.37 5.95 -16.28
C GLY A 221 -8.56 6.74 -17.58
N ARG A 222 -9.66 6.51 -18.30
CA ARG A 222 -9.97 7.29 -19.52
C ARG A 222 -10.25 8.75 -19.22
N ILE A 223 -10.84 9.07 -18.07
CA ILE A 223 -11.01 10.47 -17.62
C ILE A 223 -9.65 11.10 -17.34
N ALA A 224 -8.74 10.36 -16.66
CA ALA A 224 -7.39 10.83 -16.42
C ALA A 224 -6.63 11.15 -17.71
N GLU A 225 -6.72 10.30 -18.73
CA GLU A 225 -6.12 10.55 -20.05
C GLU A 225 -6.69 11.79 -20.74
N LYS A 226 -8.02 11.96 -20.69
CA LYS A 226 -8.66 13.14 -21.29
C LYS A 226 -8.30 14.44 -20.55
N ALA A 227 -8.15 14.39 -19.25
CA ALA A 227 -7.81 15.55 -18.43
C ALA A 227 -6.31 15.91 -18.54
N SER A 228 -5.44 14.91 -18.67
CA SER A 228 -3.99 15.10 -18.80
C SER A 228 -3.55 15.42 -20.24
N GLY A 229 -4.22 14.83 -21.23
CA GLY A 229 -3.84 14.87 -22.64
C GLY A 229 -2.75 13.84 -23.02
N GLU A 230 -2.43 12.90 -22.13
CA GLU A 230 -1.46 11.83 -22.35
C GLU A 230 -2.02 10.48 -21.89
N SER A 231 -1.38 9.34 -22.22
CA SER A 231 -1.82 8.05 -21.73
C SER A 231 -1.69 7.98 -20.21
N LEU A 232 -2.58 7.21 -19.55
CA LEU A 232 -2.59 7.05 -18.10
C LEU A 232 -1.22 6.59 -17.59
N PHE A 233 -0.62 5.60 -18.24
CA PHE A 233 0.68 5.09 -17.82
C PHE A 233 1.80 6.12 -18.00
N ALA A 234 1.81 6.90 -19.10
CA ALA A 234 2.78 7.97 -19.29
C ALA A 234 2.65 9.06 -18.24
N PHE A 235 1.42 9.44 -17.88
CA PHE A 235 1.15 10.37 -16.79
C PHE A 235 1.70 9.85 -15.45
N LEU A 236 1.39 8.59 -15.11
CA LEU A 236 1.88 7.94 -13.89
C LEU A 236 3.41 7.81 -13.88
N GLN A 237 4.01 7.43 -15.03
CA GLN A 237 5.46 7.36 -15.17
C GLN A 237 6.13 8.68 -14.83
N ARG A 238 5.59 9.77 -15.34
CA ARG A 238 6.14 11.12 -15.17
C ARG A 238 5.87 11.70 -13.78
N ARG A 239 4.65 11.50 -13.24
CA ARG A 239 4.21 12.17 -12.01
C ARG A 239 4.43 11.35 -10.74
N VAL A 240 4.50 10.02 -10.86
CA VAL A 240 4.57 9.10 -9.72
C VAL A 240 5.82 8.23 -9.80
N PHE A 241 5.94 7.39 -10.82
CA PHE A 241 6.96 6.34 -10.83
C PHE A 241 8.38 6.89 -10.94
N SER A 242 8.65 7.82 -11.85
CA SER A 242 9.98 8.42 -12.01
C SER A 242 10.40 9.25 -10.78
N PRO A 243 9.57 10.14 -10.22
CA PRO A 243 9.92 10.90 -9.01
C PRO A 243 10.20 10.02 -7.77
N LEU A 244 9.60 8.83 -7.72
CA LEU A 244 9.79 7.87 -6.62
C LEU A 244 10.88 6.83 -6.92
N ASN A 245 11.58 6.93 -8.04
CA ASN A 245 12.58 5.95 -8.50
C ASN A 245 12.00 4.52 -8.59
N MET A 246 10.75 4.39 -9.01
CA MET A 246 10.09 3.12 -9.30
C MET A 246 10.47 2.63 -10.70
N SER A 247 11.76 2.40 -10.91
CA SER A 247 12.35 2.16 -12.25
C SER A 247 12.03 0.79 -12.83
N ALA A 248 11.63 -0.15 -11.98
CA ALA A 248 11.21 -1.49 -12.41
C ALA A 248 9.72 -1.56 -12.79
N THR A 249 8.98 -0.47 -12.61
CA THR A 249 7.53 -0.42 -12.87
C THR A 249 7.24 -0.25 -14.36
N MET A 250 6.33 -1.08 -14.89
CA MET A 250 5.97 -1.12 -16.30
C MET A 250 4.49 -1.40 -16.51
N ASN A 251 3.99 -1.14 -17.72
CA ASN A 251 2.64 -1.50 -18.11
C ASN A 251 2.56 -2.99 -18.47
N LEU A 252 1.50 -3.67 -18.04
CA LEU A 252 1.24 -5.08 -18.36
C LEU A 252 1.18 -5.32 -19.88
N ASP A 253 0.60 -4.38 -20.61
CA ASP A 253 0.47 -4.47 -22.07
C ASP A 253 1.81 -4.39 -22.82
N ASP A 254 2.87 -3.92 -22.16
CA ASP A 254 4.22 -3.83 -22.74
C ASP A 254 5.06 -5.09 -22.49
N ILE A 255 4.53 -6.06 -21.71
CA ILE A 255 5.23 -7.32 -21.43
C ILE A 255 5.19 -8.22 -22.66
N GLY A 256 6.38 -8.60 -23.11
CA GLY A 256 6.58 -9.56 -24.18
C GLY A 256 7.37 -10.78 -23.70
N PRO A 257 7.51 -11.82 -24.57
CA PRO A 257 8.24 -13.03 -24.23
C PRO A 257 9.71 -12.82 -23.85
N GLN A 258 10.28 -11.68 -24.24
CA GLN A 258 11.68 -11.30 -23.98
C GLN A 258 11.83 -10.29 -22.85
N THR A 259 10.74 -9.90 -22.18
CA THR A 259 10.84 -8.98 -21.04
C THR A 259 11.53 -9.69 -19.89
N PRO A 260 12.71 -9.20 -19.44
CA PRO A 260 13.46 -9.85 -18.38
C PRO A 260 12.79 -9.65 -17.02
N ASP A 261 13.16 -10.49 -16.06
CA ASP A 261 12.82 -10.35 -14.64
C ASP A 261 11.31 -10.23 -14.35
N VAL A 262 10.46 -10.81 -15.19
CA VAL A 262 9.02 -10.93 -14.94
C VAL A 262 8.72 -12.36 -14.51
N ALA A 263 8.05 -12.52 -13.37
CA ALA A 263 7.60 -13.82 -12.90
C ALA A 263 6.57 -14.43 -13.87
N VAL A 264 6.58 -15.76 -13.98
CA VAL A 264 5.51 -16.49 -14.62
C VAL A 264 4.39 -16.71 -13.61
N GLY A 265 3.19 -16.32 -13.95
CA GLY A 265 2.00 -16.62 -13.15
C GLY A 265 1.58 -18.07 -13.32
N TYR A 266 1.11 -18.69 -12.25
CA TYR A 266 0.69 -20.09 -12.23
C TYR A 266 -0.75 -20.25 -11.75
N VAL A 267 -1.43 -21.23 -12.33
CA VAL A 267 -2.79 -21.65 -11.94
C VAL A 267 -2.83 -23.15 -11.69
N ARG A 268 -3.71 -23.57 -10.80
CA ARG A 268 -3.96 -24.99 -10.51
C ARG A 268 -5.39 -25.36 -10.88
N PRO A 269 -5.65 -25.98 -12.01
CA PRO A 269 -6.99 -26.42 -12.36
C PRO A 269 -7.42 -27.59 -11.47
N ALA A 270 -8.41 -27.40 -10.64
CA ALA A 270 -8.87 -28.37 -9.66
C ALA A 270 -7.71 -28.90 -8.77
N LEU A 271 -7.47 -30.22 -8.76
CA LEU A 271 -6.39 -30.86 -8.00
C LEU A 271 -5.16 -31.21 -8.87
N ALA A 272 -5.07 -30.65 -10.08
CA ALA A 272 -3.97 -30.94 -10.99
C ALA A 272 -2.68 -30.23 -10.55
N ALA A 273 -1.56 -30.54 -11.22
CA ALA A 273 -0.32 -29.84 -11.05
C ALA A 273 -0.44 -28.37 -11.50
N LEU A 274 0.38 -27.49 -10.91
CA LEU A 274 0.55 -26.11 -11.34
C LEU A 274 0.95 -26.06 -12.82
N ARG A 275 0.39 -25.11 -13.54
CA ARG A 275 0.75 -24.81 -14.93
C ARG A 275 0.82 -23.29 -15.12
N PRO A 276 1.59 -22.80 -16.10
CA PRO A 276 1.57 -21.38 -16.45
C PRO A 276 0.15 -20.90 -16.72
N ALA A 277 -0.20 -19.77 -16.15
CA ALA A 277 -1.46 -19.11 -16.39
C ALA A 277 -1.56 -18.67 -17.87
N PRO A 278 -2.75 -18.70 -18.48
CA PRO A 278 -2.93 -18.13 -19.80
C PRO A 278 -2.69 -16.61 -19.77
N ASN A 279 -2.09 -16.10 -20.84
CA ASN A 279 -1.93 -14.66 -21.00
C ASN A 279 -3.29 -14.00 -21.26
N GLU A 280 -3.51 -12.89 -20.60
CA GLU A 280 -4.63 -12.01 -20.91
C GLU A 280 -4.33 -11.18 -22.15
N GLY A 281 -5.35 -10.90 -22.97
CA GLY A 281 -5.25 -10.00 -24.11
C GLY A 281 -5.00 -8.55 -23.63
N ARG A 282 -4.31 -7.78 -24.46
CA ARG A 282 -4.02 -6.37 -24.17
C ARG A 282 -5.30 -5.57 -23.92
N GLY A 283 -5.22 -4.58 -23.04
CA GLY A 283 -6.27 -3.59 -22.77
C GLY A 283 -7.31 -4.00 -21.73
N TRP A 284 -7.41 -5.27 -21.33
CA TRP A 284 -8.41 -5.73 -20.34
C TRP A 284 -8.20 -5.15 -18.95
N SER A 285 -6.95 -4.97 -18.57
CA SER A 285 -6.56 -4.51 -17.23
C SER A 285 -6.38 -2.99 -17.12
N PHE A 286 -6.61 -2.23 -18.22
CA PHE A 286 -6.43 -0.77 -18.26
C PHE A 286 -7.05 -0.06 -17.05
N GLY A 287 -6.28 0.80 -16.38
CA GLY A 287 -6.69 1.61 -15.23
C GLY A 287 -7.09 0.81 -13.98
N ALA A 288 -7.48 -0.46 -14.13
CA ALA A 288 -7.94 -1.31 -13.05
C ALA A 288 -6.90 -2.32 -12.56
N GLY A 289 -5.87 -2.66 -13.37
CA GLY A 289 -4.96 -3.75 -13.06
C GLY A 289 -3.66 -3.78 -13.85
N GLU A 290 -3.30 -2.74 -14.57
CA GLU A 290 -2.25 -2.74 -15.60
C GLU A 290 -0.81 -2.59 -15.09
N VAL A 291 -0.59 -2.36 -13.79
CA VAL A 291 0.76 -2.13 -13.25
C VAL A 291 1.45 -3.44 -12.92
N VAL A 292 2.67 -3.57 -13.42
CA VAL A 292 3.61 -4.64 -13.10
C VAL A 292 4.86 -4.02 -12.49
N THR A 293 5.30 -4.54 -11.33
CA THR A 293 6.42 -3.94 -10.60
C THR A 293 7.07 -4.93 -9.63
N THR A 294 8.13 -4.50 -8.95
CA THR A 294 8.75 -5.22 -7.83
C THR A 294 8.11 -4.85 -6.50
N ALA A 295 8.25 -5.70 -5.48
CA ALA A 295 7.85 -5.35 -4.12
C ALA A 295 8.59 -4.11 -3.60
N THR A 296 9.87 -3.95 -3.99
CA THR A 296 10.71 -2.81 -3.63
C THR A 296 10.18 -1.49 -4.20
N ASP A 297 9.74 -1.47 -5.47
CA ASP A 297 9.19 -0.26 -6.09
C ASP A 297 7.85 0.12 -5.44
N LEU A 298 6.97 -0.86 -5.18
CA LEU A 298 5.71 -0.59 -4.49
C LEU A 298 5.98 -0.04 -3.07
N ALA A 299 6.96 -0.58 -2.35
CA ALA A 299 7.36 -0.08 -1.04
C ALA A 299 7.94 1.37 -1.09
N ARG A 300 8.54 1.80 -2.21
CA ARG A 300 8.92 3.22 -2.41
C ARG A 300 7.71 4.12 -2.49
N TRP A 301 6.65 3.66 -3.14
CA TRP A 301 5.37 4.38 -3.13
C TRP A 301 4.79 4.43 -1.72
N ASP A 302 4.77 3.33 -0.97
CA ASP A 302 4.29 3.29 0.43
C ASP A 302 5.05 4.27 1.32
N ALA A 303 6.38 4.35 1.18
CA ALA A 303 7.20 5.29 1.92
C ALA A 303 6.86 6.75 1.59
N ALA A 304 6.54 7.03 0.33
CA ALA A 304 6.11 8.36 -0.11
C ALA A 304 4.69 8.68 0.40
N PHE A 305 3.78 7.72 0.36
CA PHE A 305 2.43 7.82 0.92
C PHE A 305 2.48 8.13 2.42
N LEU A 306 3.19 7.33 3.20
CA LEU A 306 3.35 7.51 4.66
C LEU A 306 3.99 8.85 5.03
N SER A 307 4.88 9.38 4.19
CA SER A 307 5.54 10.67 4.41
C SER A 307 4.77 11.87 3.84
N GLY A 308 3.62 11.64 3.18
CA GLY A 308 2.81 12.70 2.58
C GLY A 308 3.49 13.45 1.43
N ARG A 309 4.41 12.79 0.69
CA ARG A 309 5.19 13.45 -0.38
C ARG A 309 4.50 13.51 -1.72
N LEU A 310 3.44 12.73 -1.94
CA LEU A 310 2.80 12.58 -3.24
C LEU A 310 1.72 13.64 -3.48
N LEU A 311 0.90 13.87 -2.48
CA LEU A 311 -0.28 14.74 -2.57
C LEU A 311 -0.18 15.87 -1.55
N VAL A 312 -0.77 17.02 -1.87
CA VAL A 312 -0.95 18.05 -0.84
C VAL A 312 -1.94 17.59 0.23
N PRO A 313 -1.88 18.14 1.47
CA PRO A 313 -2.63 17.60 2.61
C PRO A 313 -4.14 17.44 2.42
N GLN A 314 -4.76 18.22 1.53
CA GLN A 314 -6.18 18.07 1.23
C GLN A 314 -6.45 16.77 0.49
N GLN A 315 -5.78 16.54 -0.65
CA GLN A 315 -5.95 15.34 -1.48
C GLN A 315 -5.50 14.08 -0.74
N ALA A 316 -4.44 14.15 0.05
CA ALA A 316 -4.00 13.04 0.90
C ALA A 316 -5.06 12.63 1.94
N ARG A 317 -5.83 13.58 2.50
CA ARG A 317 -6.97 13.26 3.37
C ARG A 317 -8.13 12.65 2.60
N GLU A 318 -8.41 13.17 1.41
CA GLU A 318 -9.49 12.67 0.55
C GLU A 318 -9.21 11.22 0.11
N GLU A 319 -7.96 10.90 -0.23
CA GLU A 319 -7.52 9.56 -0.63
C GLU A 319 -7.90 8.47 0.37
N VAL A 320 -7.89 8.78 1.66
CA VAL A 320 -8.16 7.83 2.74
C VAL A 320 -9.49 8.04 3.46
N THR A 321 -10.35 8.91 2.94
CA THR A 321 -11.66 9.18 3.51
C THR A 321 -12.72 8.35 2.80
N THR A 322 -13.35 7.44 3.53
CA THR A 322 -14.43 6.62 3.00
C THR A 322 -15.75 7.40 2.99
N PRO A 323 -16.57 7.25 1.96
CA PRO A 323 -17.86 7.96 1.87
C PRO A 323 -18.91 7.39 2.80
N LYS A 324 -19.83 8.24 3.23
CA LYS A 324 -21.10 7.80 3.80
C LYS A 324 -22.08 7.54 2.67
N LEU A 325 -22.76 6.41 2.72
CA LEU A 325 -23.83 6.06 1.83
C LEU A 325 -25.11 6.83 2.16
N LYS A 326 -26.09 6.84 1.27
CA LYS A 326 -27.36 7.57 1.47
C LYS A 326 -28.18 7.10 2.68
N ASP A 327 -27.99 5.85 3.12
CA ASP A 327 -28.59 5.31 4.34
C ASP A 327 -27.82 5.66 5.63
N GLY A 328 -26.71 6.39 5.51
CA GLY A 328 -25.84 6.80 6.61
C GLY A 328 -24.75 5.79 6.97
N SER A 329 -24.75 4.61 6.40
CA SER A 329 -23.70 3.61 6.62
C SER A 329 -22.37 4.04 5.98
N GLN A 330 -21.25 3.53 6.51
CA GLN A 330 -19.91 3.83 6.01
C GLN A 330 -19.52 2.82 4.95
N SER A 331 -19.01 3.30 3.79
CA SER A 331 -18.37 2.45 2.80
C SER A 331 -17.01 1.97 3.31
N PRO A 332 -16.55 0.74 2.98
CA PRO A 332 -15.24 0.27 3.37
C PRO A 332 -14.10 0.78 2.45
N TYR A 333 -14.43 1.49 1.38
CA TYR A 333 -13.50 1.83 0.30
C TYR A 333 -13.44 3.34 0.10
N ALA A 334 -12.22 3.87 0.04
CA ALA A 334 -11.93 5.26 -0.28
C ALA A 334 -11.48 5.39 -1.76
N LEU A 335 -10.50 6.24 -2.04
CA LEU A 335 -10.03 6.46 -3.41
C LEU A 335 -8.86 5.50 -3.71
N GLY A 336 -9.18 4.30 -4.21
CA GLY A 336 -8.18 3.29 -4.57
C GLY A 336 -7.69 2.39 -3.43
N LEU A 337 -8.22 2.55 -2.22
CA LEU A 337 -7.81 1.82 -1.02
C LEU A 337 -9.01 1.36 -0.19
N PHE A 338 -8.93 0.17 0.35
CA PHE A 338 -9.76 -0.23 1.47
C PHE A 338 -9.28 0.43 2.75
N VAL A 339 -10.21 0.86 3.57
CA VAL A 339 -9.96 1.43 4.89
C VAL A 339 -10.65 0.55 5.93
N SER A 340 -9.88 0.01 6.83
CA SER A 340 -10.39 -0.81 7.92
C SER A 340 -9.72 -0.47 9.23
N GLN A 341 -10.22 -1.08 10.29
CA GLN A 341 -9.53 -1.12 11.57
C GLN A 341 -9.17 -2.57 11.87
N ARG A 342 -7.94 -2.82 12.28
CA ARG A 342 -7.48 -4.13 12.69
C ARG A 342 -6.74 -3.98 14.02
N GLY A 343 -7.20 -4.68 15.04
CA GLY A 343 -6.65 -4.55 16.38
C GLY A 343 -6.71 -3.11 16.93
N GLY A 344 -7.80 -2.38 16.66
CA GLY A 344 -7.93 -0.97 17.05
C GLY A 344 -7.10 0.02 16.24
N ARG A 345 -6.34 -0.44 15.24
CA ARG A 345 -5.50 0.39 14.36
C ARG A 345 -6.15 0.62 13.03
N ARG A 346 -5.99 1.82 12.52
CA ARG A 346 -6.36 2.14 11.13
C ARG A 346 -5.41 1.41 10.17
N LEU A 347 -6.00 0.73 9.20
CA LEU A 347 -5.30 -0.01 8.16
C LEU A 347 -5.81 0.45 6.79
N PHE A 348 -4.90 0.87 5.93
CA PHE A 348 -5.16 1.03 4.51
C PHE A 348 -4.59 -0.16 3.76
N TYR A 349 -5.34 -0.72 2.84
CA TYR A 349 -4.85 -1.86 2.09
C TYR A 349 -5.52 -1.98 0.73
N HIS A 350 -4.86 -2.67 -0.17
CA HIS A 350 -5.48 -3.22 -1.36
C HIS A 350 -4.89 -4.58 -1.68
N ALA A 351 -5.77 -5.52 -2.05
CA ALA A 351 -5.35 -6.81 -2.59
C ALA A 351 -5.48 -6.79 -4.12
N GLY A 352 -4.63 -7.56 -4.78
CA GLY A 352 -4.66 -7.75 -6.22
C GLY A 352 -4.80 -9.23 -6.57
N GLN A 353 -5.64 -9.53 -7.55
CA GLN A 353 -5.76 -10.84 -8.17
C GLN A 353 -5.84 -10.70 -9.66
N SER A 354 -4.98 -11.41 -10.37
CA SER A 354 -5.01 -11.62 -11.81
C SER A 354 -4.67 -13.07 -12.12
N LEU A 355 -4.72 -13.46 -13.39
CA LEU A 355 -4.39 -14.84 -13.77
C LEU A 355 -2.94 -15.18 -13.37
N GLY A 356 -2.79 -16.05 -12.37
CA GLY A 356 -1.52 -16.54 -11.86
C GLY A 356 -0.81 -15.63 -10.85
N PHE A 357 -1.43 -14.55 -10.36
CA PHE A 357 -0.81 -13.64 -9.41
C PHE A 357 -1.77 -13.21 -8.31
N LEU A 358 -1.26 -13.20 -7.09
CA LEU A 358 -1.91 -12.59 -5.93
C LEU A 358 -0.95 -11.60 -5.27
N ALA A 359 -1.48 -10.48 -4.86
CA ALA A 359 -0.70 -9.41 -4.24
C ALA A 359 -1.48 -8.76 -3.08
N ILE A 360 -0.77 -8.29 -2.08
CA ILE A 360 -1.35 -7.45 -1.03
C ILE A 360 -0.37 -6.35 -0.65
N ASN A 361 -0.91 -5.16 -0.49
CA ASN A 361 -0.24 -4.01 0.11
C ASN A 361 -1.03 -3.59 1.36
N ARG A 362 -0.36 -3.48 2.50
CA ARG A 362 -0.93 -3.07 3.80
C ARG A 362 -0.14 -1.91 4.37
N ILE A 363 -0.83 -0.86 4.78
CA ILE A 363 -0.22 0.35 5.33
C ILE A 363 -0.84 0.63 6.69
N TYR A 364 -0.01 0.69 7.72
CA TYR A 364 -0.34 1.04 9.11
C TYR A 364 0.15 2.45 9.36
N PRO A 365 -0.69 3.48 9.12
CA PRO A 365 -0.24 4.88 9.10
C PRO A 365 0.23 5.38 10.46
N SER A 366 -0.40 4.94 11.55
CA SER A 366 -0.03 5.35 12.91
C SER A 366 1.33 4.82 13.33
N GLU A 367 1.72 3.66 12.82
CA GLU A 367 2.98 2.98 13.10
C GLU A 367 4.09 3.37 12.12
N GLY A 368 3.72 4.00 10.99
CA GLY A 368 4.65 4.31 9.91
C GLY A 368 5.19 3.05 9.23
N ILE A 369 4.37 1.98 9.18
CA ILE A 369 4.75 0.67 8.64
C ILE A 369 3.93 0.38 7.37
N ALA A 370 4.58 -0.22 6.37
CA ALA A 370 3.89 -0.85 5.26
C ALA A 370 4.49 -2.22 4.96
N VAL A 371 3.64 -3.13 4.46
CA VAL A 371 3.98 -4.50 4.12
C VAL A 371 3.46 -4.81 2.73
N VAL A 372 4.37 -5.17 1.85
CA VAL A 372 4.08 -5.61 0.47
C VAL A 372 4.38 -7.09 0.36
N VAL A 373 3.44 -7.88 -0.17
CA VAL A 373 3.65 -9.28 -0.53
C VAL A 373 3.08 -9.53 -1.92
N LEU A 374 3.92 -10.02 -2.82
CA LEU A 374 3.58 -10.35 -4.20
C LEU A 374 3.87 -11.84 -4.42
N THR A 375 2.93 -12.60 -5.00
CA THR A 375 3.08 -14.03 -5.28
C THR A 375 2.72 -14.37 -6.71
N SER A 376 3.26 -15.48 -7.22
CA SER A 376 3.07 -15.95 -8.61
C SER A 376 2.14 -17.16 -8.72
N ASP A 377 1.11 -17.23 -7.89
CA ASP A 377 0.10 -18.28 -7.90
C ASP A 377 -1.26 -17.72 -7.46
N ASP A 378 -2.31 -17.90 -8.27
CA ASP A 378 -3.68 -17.54 -7.92
C ASP A 378 -4.54 -18.73 -7.46
N SER A 379 -3.98 -19.93 -7.45
CA SER A 379 -4.66 -21.16 -7.00
C SER A 379 -4.55 -21.39 -5.47
N SER A 380 -3.51 -20.81 -4.84
CA SER A 380 -3.36 -20.76 -3.39
C SER A 380 -3.84 -19.37 -2.92
N SER A 381 -5.10 -19.31 -2.54
CA SER A 381 -5.74 -18.04 -2.19
C SER A 381 -5.24 -17.41 -0.89
N SER A 382 -4.36 -18.07 -0.15
CA SER A 382 -4.00 -17.66 1.23
C SER A 382 -2.53 -17.30 1.45
N ALA A 383 -1.58 -17.81 0.66
CA ALA A 383 -0.14 -17.58 0.92
C ALA A 383 0.23 -16.11 1.09
N PHE A 384 -0.23 -15.24 0.17
CA PHE A 384 0.08 -13.80 0.23
C PHE A 384 -0.51 -13.12 1.48
N ILE A 385 -1.69 -13.57 1.93
CA ILE A 385 -2.34 -13.07 3.16
C ILE A 385 -1.62 -13.61 4.39
N HIS A 386 -1.34 -14.93 4.45
CA HIS A 386 -0.67 -15.56 5.58
C HIS A 386 0.72 -14.98 5.81
N ILE A 387 1.50 -14.76 4.73
CA ILE A 387 2.79 -14.10 4.83
C ILE A 387 2.63 -12.67 5.38
N ALA A 388 1.68 -11.89 4.83
CA ALA A 388 1.45 -10.53 5.28
C ALA A 388 0.94 -10.46 6.74
N ASP A 389 0.09 -11.39 7.15
CA ASP A 389 -0.40 -11.49 8.52
C ASP A 389 0.74 -11.80 9.49
N ARG A 390 1.57 -12.78 9.13
CA ARG A 390 2.71 -13.16 9.95
C ARG A 390 3.74 -12.06 10.08
N ILE A 391 4.04 -11.38 8.97
CA ILE A 391 4.92 -10.21 9.00
C ILE A 391 4.33 -9.13 9.92
N ALA A 392 3.06 -8.77 9.73
CA ALA A 392 2.41 -7.75 10.56
C ALA A 392 2.43 -8.13 12.04
N TYR A 393 2.15 -9.38 12.37
CA TYR A 393 2.23 -9.87 13.74
C TYR A 393 3.60 -9.66 14.38
N LEU A 394 4.67 -9.85 13.60
CA LEU A 394 6.05 -9.76 14.09
C LEU A 394 6.57 -8.32 14.19
N ILE A 395 6.14 -7.41 13.28
CA ILE A 395 6.74 -6.08 13.16
C ILE A 395 5.84 -4.93 13.62
N VAL A 396 4.51 -5.11 13.59
CA VAL A 396 3.58 -4.07 14.07
C VAL A 396 3.49 -4.15 15.59
N PRO A 397 3.92 -3.13 16.33
CA PRO A 397 3.94 -3.19 17.79
C PRO A 397 2.54 -3.49 18.34
N PRO A 398 2.36 -4.45 19.25
CA PRO A 398 1.06 -4.72 19.83
C PRO A 398 0.57 -3.52 20.66
N THR A 399 -0.75 -3.27 20.70
CA THR A 399 -1.32 -2.37 21.69
C THR A 399 -1.10 -2.97 23.09
N LYS A 400 -1.31 -2.16 24.15
CA LYS A 400 -1.23 -2.68 25.51
C LYS A 400 -2.22 -3.85 25.73
N ALA A 401 -3.44 -3.72 25.19
CA ALA A 401 -4.45 -4.75 25.23
C ALA A 401 -4.02 -6.02 24.48
N ASP A 402 -3.54 -5.87 23.24
CA ASP A 402 -3.07 -7.01 22.45
C ASP A 402 -1.88 -7.71 23.13
N ALA A 403 -0.93 -6.94 23.69
CA ALA A 403 0.23 -7.50 24.37
C ALA A 403 -0.20 -8.34 25.59
N GLN A 404 -1.17 -7.84 26.36
CA GLN A 404 -1.73 -8.57 27.52
C GLN A 404 -2.42 -9.86 27.06
N ALA A 405 -3.32 -9.80 26.10
CA ALA A 405 -4.04 -10.96 25.61
C ALA A 405 -3.12 -12.01 24.97
N ARG A 406 -2.11 -11.58 24.20
CA ARG A 406 -1.07 -12.47 23.65
C ARG A 406 -0.27 -13.16 24.74
N ALA A 407 0.07 -12.42 25.81
CA ALA A 407 0.80 -12.99 26.95
C ALA A 407 -0.06 -14.05 27.68
N VAL A 408 -1.36 -13.77 27.91
CA VAL A 408 -2.30 -14.73 28.49
C VAL A 408 -2.44 -15.98 27.60
N PHE A 409 -2.64 -15.79 26.30
CA PHE A 409 -2.74 -16.90 25.34
C PHE A 409 -1.49 -17.79 25.37
N ALA A 410 -0.31 -17.19 25.29
CA ALA A 410 0.96 -17.91 25.34
C ALA A 410 1.18 -18.62 26.69
N ALA A 411 0.79 -17.99 27.80
CA ALA A 411 0.89 -18.58 29.14
C ALA A 411 -0.04 -19.79 29.28
N VAL A 412 -1.26 -19.71 28.74
CA VAL A 412 -2.22 -20.81 28.71
C VAL A 412 -1.72 -21.96 27.84
N GLN A 413 -1.19 -21.68 26.65
CA GLN A 413 -0.57 -22.71 25.79
C GLN A 413 0.56 -23.47 26.48
N GLN A 414 1.31 -22.81 27.34
CA GLN A 414 2.47 -23.37 28.03
C GLN A 414 2.18 -23.90 29.43
N ASN A 415 0.91 -23.86 29.86
CA ASN A 415 0.50 -24.22 31.24
C ASN A 415 1.26 -23.43 32.32
N ARG A 416 1.47 -22.10 32.07
CA ARG A 416 2.26 -21.21 32.92
C ARG A 416 1.52 -19.90 33.27
N LEU A 417 0.19 -19.95 33.30
CA LEU A 417 -0.60 -18.77 33.62
C LEU A 417 -0.30 -18.29 35.06
N ASP A 418 0.05 -17.03 35.21
CA ASP A 418 0.23 -16.40 36.50
C ASP A 418 -1.13 -16.20 37.19
N ARG A 419 -1.41 -17.02 38.18
CA ARG A 419 -2.66 -17.04 38.92
C ARG A 419 -2.92 -15.75 39.72
N SER A 420 -1.90 -14.98 40.03
CA SER A 420 -2.05 -13.70 40.71
C SER A 420 -2.65 -12.62 39.83
N GLN A 421 -2.63 -12.80 38.50
CA GLN A 421 -3.24 -11.92 37.52
C GLN A 421 -4.69 -12.30 37.18
N ALA A 422 -5.27 -13.27 37.88
CA ALA A 422 -6.61 -13.74 37.65
C ALA A 422 -7.44 -13.64 38.93
N SER A 423 -8.77 -13.51 38.76
CA SER A 423 -9.72 -13.45 39.88
C SER A 423 -9.77 -14.77 40.64
N SER A 424 -10.39 -14.76 41.82
CA SER A 424 -10.65 -15.98 42.60
C SER A 424 -11.56 -16.93 41.86
N ASP A 425 -12.56 -16.40 41.16
CA ASP A 425 -13.59 -17.18 40.47
C ASP A 425 -12.98 -17.84 39.23
N PHE A 426 -12.17 -17.10 38.45
CA PHE A 426 -11.41 -17.69 37.36
C PHE A 426 -10.46 -18.79 37.85
N ASN A 427 -9.72 -18.55 38.93
CA ASN A 427 -8.77 -19.53 39.51
C ASN A 427 -9.46 -20.79 40.01
N THR A 428 -10.71 -20.70 40.47
CA THR A 428 -11.52 -21.84 40.87
C THR A 428 -11.96 -22.66 39.67
N TYR A 429 -12.44 -22.01 38.62
CA TYR A 429 -12.87 -22.67 37.37
C TYR A 429 -11.70 -23.22 36.57
N PHE A 430 -10.67 -22.40 36.37
CA PHE A 430 -9.48 -22.73 35.58
C PHE A 430 -8.43 -23.43 36.46
N ASP A 431 -8.81 -24.58 37.04
CA ASP A 431 -7.96 -25.38 37.90
C ASP A 431 -6.78 -26.04 37.13
N ALA A 432 -5.95 -26.81 37.81
CA ALA A 432 -4.79 -27.46 37.20
C ALA A 432 -5.19 -28.45 36.08
N LYS A 433 -6.36 -29.07 36.18
CA LYS A 433 -6.86 -29.98 35.15
C LYS A 433 -7.31 -29.24 33.92
N MET A 434 -8.06 -28.15 34.11
CA MET A 434 -8.48 -27.29 32.98
C MET A 434 -7.27 -26.66 32.29
N ALA A 435 -6.30 -26.14 33.05
CA ALA A 435 -5.08 -25.59 32.51
C ALA A 435 -4.30 -26.61 31.65
N HIS A 436 -4.24 -27.85 32.06
CA HIS A 436 -3.61 -28.92 31.30
C HIS A 436 -4.36 -29.20 29.98
N ILE A 437 -5.70 -29.28 30.02
CA ILE A 437 -6.53 -29.48 28.84
C ILE A 437 -6.30 -28.37 27.81
N TYR A 438 -6.26 -27.11 28.27
CA TYR A 438 -5.98 -25.97 27.36
C TYR A 438 -4.58 -26.06 26.77
N ALA A 439 -3.57 -26.39 27.57
CA ALA A 439 -2.20 -26.52 27.08
C ALA A 439 -2.03 -27.65 26.05
N GLU A 440 -2.66 -28.83 26.31
CA GLU A 440 -2.67 -29.95 25.36
C GLU A 440 -3.37 -29.55 24.02
N SER A 441 -4.48 -28.80 24.12
CA SER A 441 -5.25 -28.38 22.94
C SER A 441 -4.59 -27.28 22.15
N LEU A 442 -4.03 -26.27 22.81
CA LEU A 442 -3.50 -25.06 22.17
C LEU A 442 -1.98 -25.10 21.92
N GLY A 443 -1.23 -25.85 22.75
CA GLY A 443 0.21 -25.94 22.65
C GLY A 443 0.73 -26.37 21.26
N PRO A 444 0.15 -27.39 20.63
CA PRO A 444 0.54 -27.85 19.30
C PRO A 444 0.35 -26.79 18.17
N LEU A 445 -0.48 -25.76 18.40
CA LEU A 445 -0.73 -24.72 17.41
C LEU A 445 0.48 -23.78 17.25
N GLY A 446 1.39 -23.75 18.21
CA GLY A 446 2.55 -22.84 18.18
C GLY A 446 2.19 -21.37 18.37
N GLU A 447 3.12 -20.50 18.01
CA GLU A 447 2.91 -19.06 18.06
C GLU A 447 1.87 -18.64 17.00
N PRO A 448 0.91 -17.74 17.35
CA PRO A 448 -0.07 -17.26 16.40
C PRO A 448 0.55 -16.61 15.16
N ASP A 449 -0.05 -16.84 14.00
CA ASP A 449 0.25 -16.14 12.74
C ASP A 449 -0.37 -14.73 12.76
N SER A 450 -1.55 -14.58 13.37
CA SER A 450 -2.20 -13.29 13.65
C SER A 450 -2.94 -13.32 14.97
N PHE A 451 -3.14 -12.13 15.56
CA PHE A 451 -3.86 -11.94 16.82
C PHE A 451 -4.49 -10.55 16.81
N ASP A 452 -5.74 -10.45 16.35
CA ASP A 452 -6.38 -9.19 16.02
C ASP A 452 -7.62 -8.95 16.88
N LEU A 453 -7.65 -7.80 17.58
CA LEU A 453 -8.82 -7.37 18.34
C LEU A 453 -9.99 -7.07 17.39
N LEU A 454 -11.11 -7.77 17.55
CA LEU A 454 -12.35 -7.53 16.80
C LEU A 454 -13.25 -6.52 17.49
N SER A 455 -13.41 -6.65 18.82
CA SER A 455 -14.24 -5.75 19.61
C SER A 455 -13.76 -5.66 21.05
N GLU A 456 -13.98 -4.49 21.65
CA GLU A 456 -13.86 -4.23 23.08
C GLU A 456 -15.15 -3.58 23.56
N ASP A 457 -15.74 -4.13 24.60
CA ASP A 457 -16.94 -3.61 25.25
C ASP A 457 -16.73 -3.49 26.77
N GLN A 458 -17.34 -2.49 27.37
CA GLN A 458 -17.30 -2.27 28.80
C GLN A 458 -18.73 -2.22 29.31
N SER A 459 -19.12 -3.26 30.05
CA SER A 459 -20.45 -3.38 30.64
C SER A 459 -20.37 -4.12 31.99
N ASP A 460 -21.22 -3.72 32.92
CA ASP A 460 -21.38 -4.39 34.21
C ASP A 460 -20.08 -4.56 35.04
N GLY A 461 -19.13 -3.61 34.85
CA GLY A 461 -17.83 -3.65 35.54
C GLY A 461 -16.80 -4.59 34.90
N LEU A 462 -17.12 -5.17 33.76
CA LEU A 462 -16.24 -6.04 32.97
C LEU A 462 -15.79 -5.34 31.69
N THR A 463 -14.54 -5.57 31.32
CA THR A 463 -14.05 -5.30 29.97
C THR A 463 -13.98 -6.59 29.19
N THR A 464 -14.86 -6.77 28.19
CA THR A 464 -14.88 -7.94 27.30
C THR A 464 -14.15 -7.62 26.02
N ARG A 465 -13.13 -8.42 25.67
CA ARG A 465 -12.38 -8.31 24.40
C ARG A 465 -12.53 -9.60 23.59
N VAL A 466 -12.77 -9.45 22.31
CA VAL A 466 -12.88 -10.54 21.36
C VAL A 466 -11.78 -10.41 20.32
N TYR A 467 -11.02 -11.47 20.14
CA TYR A 467 -9.92 -11.54 19.18
C TYR A 467 -10.18 -12.60 18.11
N ASP A 468 -9.74 -12.30 16.88
CA ASP A 468 -9.55 -13.27 15.80
C ASP A 468 -8.08 -13.71 15.80
N VAL A 469 -7.84 -15.00 15.97
CA VAL A 469 -6.49 -15.54 16.11
C VAL A 469 -6.28 -16.65 15.08
N SER A 470 -5.24 -16.55 14.27
CA SER A 470 -4.79 -17.63 13.41
C SER A 470 -3.56 -18.29 14.03
N ALA A 471 -3.58 -19.59 14.20
CA ALA A 471 -2.47 -20.35 14.76
C ALA A 471 -2.49 -21.80 14.26
N GLY A 472 -1.34 -22.31 13.81
CA GLY A 472 -1.21 -23.70 13.36
C GLY A 472 -2.19 -24.08 12.24
N GLY A 473 -2.51 -23.15 11.34
CA GLY A 473 -3.47 -23.34 10.25
C GLY A 473 -4.94 -23.38 10.70
N ARG A 474 -5.24 -23.03 11.95
CA ARG A 474 -6.60 -22.92 12.49
C ARG A 474 -6.96 -21.47 12.75
N ARG A 475 -8.23 -21.13 12.57
CA ARG A 475 -8.81 -19.85 12.96
C ARG A 475 -9.55 -20.04 14.29
N LEU A 476 -9.27 -19.17 15.25
CA LEU A 476 -9.80 -19.23 16.61
C LEU A 476 -10.45 -17.89 16.96
N LYS A 477 -11.53 -17.95 17.72
CA LYS A 477 -12.10 -16.83 18.44
C LYS A 477 -11.64 -16.91 19.88
N VAL A 478 -10.90 -15.89 20.35
CA VAL A 478 -10.48 -15.78 21.74
C VAL A 478 -11.29 -14.68 22.40
N VAL A 479 -11.90 -14.98 23.54
CA VAL A 479 -12.65 -14.02 24.35
C VAL A 479 -11.99 -13.93 25.71
N GLU A 480 -11.59 -12.72 26.11
CA GLU A 480 -11.13 -12.43 27.46
C GLU A 480 -12.09 -11.46 28.16
N GLN A 481 -12.31 -11.68 29.44
CA GLN A 481 -13.02 -10.73 30.30
C GLN A 481 -12.11 -10.34 31.46
N LEU A 482 -12.05 -9.05 31.72
CA LEU A 482 -11.22 -8.45 32.74
C LEU A 482 -12.11 -7.67 33.71
N LEU A 483 -11.86 -7.84 35.01
CA LEU A 483 -12.45 -6.98 36.04
C LEU A 483 -11.95 -5.53 35.94
N ALA A 484 -12.60 -4.63 36.64
CA ALA A 484 -12.23 -3.20 36.64
C ALA A 484 -10.80 -2.94 37.17
N ASP A 485 -10.25 -3.81 38.00
CA ASP A 485 -8.86 -3.78 38.48
C ASP A 485 -7.86 -4.44 37.51
N GLY A 486 -8.35 -4.99 36.40
CA GLY A 486 -7.54 -5.62 35.36
C GLY A 486 -7.25 -7.08 35.55
N LEU A 487 -7.81 -7.73 36.58
CA LEU A 487 -7.69 -9.19 36.79
C LEU A 487 -8.49 -9.95 35.73
N LEU A 488 -7.90 -11.04 35.25
CA LEU A 488 -8.57 -11.96 34.29
C LEU A 488 -9.72 -12.68 34.96
N GLU A 489 -10.94 -12.48 34.47
CA GLU A 489 -12.17 -13.09 34.96
C GLU A 489 -12.64 -14.27 34.10
N SER A 490 -12.40 -14.21 32.80
CA SER A 490 -12.72 -15.27 31.84
C SER A 490 -11.72 -15.30 30.69
N PHE A 491 -11.44 -16.51 30.21
CA PHE A 491 -10.63 -16.74 29.03
C PHE A 491 -11.16 -17.94 28.25
N GLU A 492 -11.73 -17.68 27.09
CA GLU A 492 -12.33 -18.71 26.24
C GLU A 492 -11.66 -18.75 24.89
N VAL A 493 -11.45 -19.96 24.37
CA VAL A 493 -10.94 -20.19 23.02
C VAL A 493 -11.89 -21.12 22.28
N GLN A 494 -12.40 -20.68 21.18
CA GLN A 494 -13.35 -21.41 20.34
C GLN A 494 -12.79 -21.50 18.91
N ALA A 495 -13.11 -22.59 18.19
CA ALA A 495 -12.88 -22.62 16.75
C ALA A 495 -13.75 -21.53 16.09
N ALA A 496 -13.18 -20.68 15.25
CA ALA A 496 -13.96 -19.76 14.42
C ALA A 496 -14.44 -20.51 13.18
N GLU A 497 -15.71 -20.29 12.82
CA GLU A 497 -16.31 -20.86 11.61
C GLU A 497 -15.75 -20.24 10.32
#